data_64136d7beac08b93d4d11f2910aed665
#
_entry.id   64136d7beac08b93d4d11f2910aed665
#
_cell.length_a   1.000
_cell.length_b   1.000
_cell.length_c   1.000
_cell.angle_alpha   90.00
_cell.angle_beta   90.00
_cell.angle_gamma   90.00
#
_symmetry.space_group_name_H-M   'P 1'
#
loop_
_entity.id
_entity.type
_entity.pdbx_description
1 polymer ?
#
loop_
_entity_poly.entity_id
_entity_poly.type
_entity_poly.pdbx_seq_one_letter_code
_entity_poly.pdbx_strand_id
1 'polypeptide(L)'
;MQGWSTSRTRSLACAIALGTAVLLGVQARGKDNKADNTAVKPVPKDVNRHEGFLKEAKKGGIDVLFLGDSITDGWRGGGKDVWNKYYKPLHAANFGIGGDRTEHVLWRLEHGELEGIHPKVAVLMIGTNNLGSNTPEQIADGIKAIVDDIRDKTPKTKILLLGVFPRSFKADDPARAKIKEINDTIAKMDDGGKHLRYLDIGDKFLDKNGDLPKEVMPDALHPNRKGYEVWAEAMQPTLEKMLK
;
A
#
# COMPACT_ATOMS: atom_id res chain seq x y z
N MET A 1 -12.44 -9.07 105.42
CA MET A 1 -13.38 -7.99 105.04
C MET A 1 -13.31 -7.84 103.56
N GLN A 2 -14.24 -8.40 102.92
CA GLN A 2 -15.13 -7.98 101.83
C GLN A 2 -14.53 -7.06 100.77
N GLY A 3 -14.45 -7.51 99.59
CA GLY A 3 -14.25 -6.74 98.35
C GLY A 3 -14.85 -7.40 97.18
N TRP A 4 -15.90 -6.86 96.64
CA TRP A 4 -16.75 -7.35 95.55
C TRP A 4 -16.10 -7.37 94.21
N SER A 5 -16.27 -8.46 93.50
CA SER A 5 -16.01 -8.70 92.07
C SER A 5 -17.13 -8.13 91.23
N THR A 6 -16.83 -7.30 90.27
CA THR A 6 -17.77 -6.95 89.16
C THR A 6 -17.23 -7.46 87.87
N SER A 7 -17.99 -8.45 87.37
CA SER A 7 -17.88 -9.04 86.02
C SER A 7 -18.21 -7.98 84.92
N ARG A 8 -17.30 -7.77 83.99
CA ARG A 8 -17.60 -7.05 82.71
C ARG A 8 -17.61 -7.98 81.57
N THR A 9 -18.79 -8.23 81.11
CA THR A 9 -19.06 -8.87 79.81
C THR A 9 -18.51 -8.06 78.67
N ARG A 10 -17.62 -8.65 77.84
CA ARG A 10 -17.13 -8.10 76.59
C ARG A 10 -17.99 -8.65 75.45
N SER A 11 -18.75 -7.73 74.86
CA SER A 11 -19.47 -8.04 73.60
C SER A 11 -18.47 -8.12 72.45
N LEU A 12 -18.48 -9.25 71.74
CA LEU A 12 -17.75 -9.42 70.46
C LEU A 12 -18.57 -8.76 69.34
N ALA A 13 -18.04 -7.70 68.81
CA ALA A 13 -18.56 -7.10 67.54
C ALA A 13 -17.90 -7.83 66.37
N CYS A 14 -18.69 -8.59 65.61
CA CYS A 14 -18.27 -9.12 64.32
C CYS A 14 -18.20 -7.99 63.29
N ALA A 15 -17.01 -7.64 62.88
CA ALA A 15 -16.81 -6.76 61.71
C ALA A 15 -16.81 -7.60 60.44
N ILE A 16 -17.87 -7.44 59.65
CA ILE A 16 -17.96 -8.00 58.28
C ILE A 16 -17.13 -7.09 57.37
N ALA A 17 -15.98 -7.59 56.94
CA ALA A 17 -15.17 -6.93 55.93
C ALA A 17 -15.77 -7.27 54.51
N LEU A 18 -16.43 -6.30 53.91
CA LEU A 18 -16.79 -6.36 52.48
C LEU A 18 -15.51 -6.20 51.64
N GLY A 19 -14.99 -7.30 51.15
CA GLY A 19 -13.92 -7.31 50.15
C GLY A 19 -14.48 -6.87 48.80
N THR A 20 -14.16 -5.64 48.38
CA THR A 20 -14.32 -5.18 47.00
C THR A 20 -13.30 -5.90 46.14
N ALA A 21 -13.72 -6.89 45.37
CA ALA A 21 -12.92 -7.51 44.31
C ALA A 21 -12.77 -6.47 43.17
N VAL A 22 -11.58 -5.85 43.08
CA VAL A 22 -11.18 -5.09 41.89
C VAL A 22 -10.89 -6.11 40.78
N LEU A 23 -11.81 -6.28 39.87
CA LEU A 23 -11.57 -6.94 38.61
C LEU A 23 -10.59 -6.07 37.79
N LEU A 24 -9.31 -6.38 37.87
CA LEU A 24 -8.32 -5.90 36.90
C LEU A 24 -8.66 -6.55 35.55
N GLY A 25 -9.37 -5.80 34.73
CA GLY A 25 -9.55 -6.13 33.34
C GLY A 25 -8.18 -6.17 32.66
N VAL A 26 -7.66 -7.37 32.43
CA VAL A 26 -6.53 -7.57 31.53
C VAL A 26 -7.03 -7.21 30.14
N GLN A 27 -6.82 -5.95 29.74
CA GLN A 27 -6.89 -5.60 28.32
C GLN A 27 -5.77 -6.39 27.63
N ALA A 28 -6.17 -7.41 26.87
CA ALA A 28 -5.28 -8.05 25.93
C ALA A 28 -4.78 -6.95 24.97
N ARG A 29 -3.57 -6.45 25.22
CA ARG A 29 -2.82 -5.68 24.22
C ARG A 29 -2.72 -6.59 23.00
N GLY A 30 -3.37 -6.18 21.92
CA GLY A 30 -3.17 -6.83 20.63
C GLY A 30 -1.67 -6.96 20.41
N LYS A 31 -1.21 -8.19 20.19
CA LYS A 31 0.17 -8.44 19.80
C LYS A 31 0.47 -7.53 18.62
N ASP A 32 1.54 -6.74 18.73
CA ASP A 32 2.06 -5.96 17.60
C ASP A 32 2.36 -6.92 16.45
N ASN A 33 1.44 -7.00 15.49
CA ASN A 33 1.55 -7.84 14.28
C ASN A 33 2.66 -7.39 13.31
N LYS A 34 3.48 -6.40 13.70
CA LYS A 34 4.59 -5.90 12.88
C LYS A 34 5.71 -6.93 12.69
N ALA A 35 5.95 -7.80 13.68
CA ALA A 35 7.01 -8.81 13.60
C ALA A 35 6.80 -9.84 12.48
N ASP A 36 5.55 -10.13 12.13
CA ASP A 36 5.18 -11.11 11.12
C ASP A 36 4.66 -10.49 9.82
N ASN A 37 4.79 -9.16 9.63
CA ASN A 37 4.38 -8.49 8.41
C ASN A 37 5.37 -8.79 7.28
N THR A 38 5.04 -9.77 6.43
CA THR A 38 5.86 -10.13 5.27
C THR A 38 5.89 -9.06 4.19
N ALA A 39 4.88 -8.19 4.12
CA ALA A 39 4.79 -7.14 3.12
C ALA A 39 5.90 -6.07 3.22
N VAL A 40 6.59 -6.00 4.37
CA VAL A 40 7.74 -5.10 4.61
C VAL A 40 9.10 -5.82 4.68
N LYS A 41 9.15 -7.12 4.40
CA LYS A 41 10.39 -7.91 4.45
C LYS A 41 10.92 -8.11 3.03
N PRO A 42 11.98 -7.41 2.60
CA PRO A 42 12.48 -7.50 1.23
C PRO A 42 12.81 -8.93 0.82
N VAL A 43 12.29 -9.36 -0.32
CA VAL A 43 12.51 -10.71 -0.88
C VAL A 43 12.79 -10.62 -2.37
N PRO A 44 13.88 -11.24 -2.89
CA PRO A 44 14.13 -11.29 -4.31
C PRO A 44 13.08 -12.11 -5.05
N LYS A 45 12.78 -11.72 -6.29
CA LYS A 45 11.89 -12.51 -7.15
C LYS A 45 12.50 -12.71 -8.55
N ASP A 46 12.41 -11.74 -9.42
CA ASP A 46 12.93 -11.83 -10.79
C ASP A 46 14.24 -11.02 -10.91
N VAL A 47 15.34 -11.65 -10.49
CA VAL A 47 16.66 -11.00 -10.48
C VAL A 47 17.10 -10.61 -11.90
N ASN A 48 16.84 -11.45 -12.91
CA ASN A 48 17.21 -11.15 -14.29
C ASN A 48 16.50 -9.90 -14.83
N ARG A 49 15.20 -9.76 -14.49
CA ARG A 49 14.44 -8.58 -14.86
C ARG A 49 14.95 -7.34 -14.15
N HIS A 50 15.27 -7.46 -12.86
CA HIS A 50 15.90 -6.41 -12.07
C HIS A 50 17.24 -5.95 -12.65
N GLU A 51 18.12 -6.87 -13.03
CA GLU A 51 19.39 -6.52 -13.70
C GLU A 51 19.15 -5.75 -15.02
N GLY A 52 18.07 -6.07 -15.73
CA GLY A 52 17.64 -5.29 -16.91
C GLY A 52 17.33 -3.84 -16.55
N PHE A 53 16.63 -3.62 -15.45
CA PHE A 53 16.32 -2.27 -14.95
C PHE A 53 17.56 -1.51 -14.49
N LEU A 54 18.52 -2.17 -13.83
CA LEU A 54 19.79 -1.55 -13.48
C LEU A 54 20.56 -1.09 -14.72
N LYS A 55 20.54 -1.88 -15.79
CA LYS A 55 21.17 -1.49 -17.08
C LYS A 55 20.45 -0.31 -17.73
N GLU A 56 19.12 -0.25 -17.61
CA GLU A 56 18.31 0.87 -18.11
C GLU A 56 18.55 2.13 -17.27
N ALA A 57 18.54 2.03 -15.94
CA ALA A 57 18.84 3.12 -15.02
C ALA A 57 20.21 3.75 -15.30
N LYS A 58 21.25 2.94 -15.54
CA LYS A 58 22.61 3.41 -15.87
C LYS A 58 22.68 4.26 -17.14
N LYS A 59 21.72 4.14 -18.06
CA LYS A 59 21.66 5.02 -19.24
C LYS A 59 21.21 6.43 -18.93
N GLY A 60 20.51 6.58 -17.78
CA GLY A 60 19.95 7.86 -17.38
C GLY A 60 18.78 8.34 -18.26
N GLY A 61 18.42 9.60 -18.13
CA GLY A 61 17.38 10.22 -18.95
C GLY A 61 15.95 9.79 -18.63
N ILE A 62 15.71 9.31 -17.40
CA ILE A 62 14.37 8.93 -16.91
C ILE A 62 13.78 10.11 -16.15
N ASP A 63 12.76 10.74 -16.73
CA ASP A 63 12.01 11.83 -16.09
C ASP A 63 10.80 11.31 -15.28
N VAL A 64 10.18 10.21 -15.74
CA VAL A 64 9.04 9.56 -15.06
C VAL A 64 9.35 8.07 -14.88
N LEU A 65 9.27 7.59 -13.65
CA LEU A 65 9.48 6.19 -13.34
C LEU A 65 8.18 5.54 -12.92
N PHE A 66 7.81 4.41 -13.56
CA PHE A 66 6.66 3.60 -13.15
C PHE A 66 7.16 2.38 -12.38
N LEU A 67 6.69 2.23 -11.13
CA LEU A 67 6.96 1.10 -10.24
C LEU A 67 5.67 0.33 -9.95
N GLY A 68 5.72 -0.99 -9.97
CA GLY A 68 4.56 -1.82 -9.69
C GLY A 68 4.70 -3.27 -10.11
N ASP A 69 3.57 -3.92 -10.27
CA ASP A 69 3.42 -5.34 -10.60
C ASP A 69 3.07 -5.60 -12.08
N SER A 70 2.33 -6.69 -12.35
CA SER A 70 1.87 -7.06 -13.71
C SER A 70 0.99 -6.00 -14.37
N ILE A 71 0.24 -5.24 -13.60
CA ILE A 71 -0.62 -4.18 -14.11
C ILE A 71 0.26 -3.04 -14.67
N THR A 72 1.35 -2.71 -13.97
CA THR A 72 2.36 -1.76 -14.47
C THR A 72 3.19 -2.36 -15.59
N ASP A 73 3.63 -3.61 -15.49
CA ASP A 73 4.38 -4.31 -16.55
C ASP A 73 3.61 -4.35 -17.87
N GLY A 74 2.29 -4.51 -17.82
CA GLY A 74 1.40 -4.60 -18.96
C GLY A 74 1.35 -3.37 -19.87
N TRP A 75 1.92 -2.22 -19.47
CA TRP A 75 2.20 -1.12 -20.36
C TRP A 75 3.13 -1.50 -21.52
N ARG A 76 3.90 -2.58 -21.42
CA ARG A 76 4.73 -3.14 -22.50
C ARG A 76 3.92 -4.00 -23.47
N GLY A 77 2.76 -4.50 -23.03
CA GLY A 77 1.85 -5.36 -23.80
C GLY A 77 0.59 -4.63 -24.22
N GLY A 78 -0.53 -4.89 -23.53
CA GLY A 78 -1.85 -4.31 -23.81
C GLY A 78 -1.89 -2.79 -23.79
N GLY A 79 -1.04 -2.14 -22.99
CA GLY A 79 -0.92 -0.69 -22.89
C GLY A 79 0.08 -0.04 -23.85
N LYS A 80 0.78 -0.80 -24.71
CA LYS A 80 1.93 -0.31 -25.49
C LYS A 80 1.65 0.92 -26.34
N ASP A 81 0.55 0.94 -27.05
CA ASP A 81 0.20 2.06 -27.92
C ASP A 81 -0.15 3.31 -27.10
N VAL A 82 -0.84 3.11 -25.98
CA VAL A 82 -1.19 4.19 -25.05
C VAL A 82 0.07 4.73 -24.38
N TRP A 83 0.99 3.85 -23.97
CA TRP A 83 2.31 4.23 -23.45
C TRP A 83 3.09 5.11 -24.42
N ASN A 84 3.14 4.70 -25.69
CA ASN A 84 3.85 5.44 -26.73
C ASN A 84 3.26 6.85 -26.94
N LYS A 85 1.94 6.99 -26.78
CA LYS A 85 1.24 8.28 -26.90
C LYS A 85 1.48 9.19 -25.70
N TYR A 86 1.34 8.68 -24.48
CA TYR A 86 1.28 9.50 -23.26
C TYR A 86 2.62 9.61 -22.54
N TYR A 87 3.40 8.52 -22.43
CA TYR A 87 4.53 8.44 -21.50
C TYR A 87 5.89 8.39 -22.16
N LYS A 88 6.00 7.81 -23.36
CA LYS A 88 7.27 7.83 -24.11
C LYS A 88 7.79 9.26 -24.36
N PRO A 89 6.95 10.25 -24.71
CA PRO A 89 7.41 11.64 -24.85
C PRO A 89 7.87 12.29 -23.53
N LEU A 90 7.49 11.72 -22.39
CA LEU A 90 7.88 12.16 -21.06
C LEU A 90 9.14 11.47 -20.54
N HIS A 91 9.91 10.78 -21.40
CA HIS A 91 11.07 9.96 -21.01
C HIS A 91 10.75 9.00 -19.85
N ALA A 92 9.59 8.36 -19.94
CA ALA A 92 9.14 7.43 -18.90
C ALA A 92 9.81 6.07 -19.05
N ALA A 93 10.19 5.48 -17.90
CA ALA A 93 10.63 4.09 -17.78
C ALA A 93 9.60 3.26 -17.01
N ASN A 94 9.43 2.01 -17.43
CA ASN A 94 8.52 1.07 -16.79
C ASN A 94 9.32 -0.01 -16.06
N PHE A 95 9.32 0.03 -14.72
CA PHE A 95 9.99 -0.96 -13.86
C PHE A 95 8.97 -1.86 -13.14
N GLY A 96 7.85 -2.16 -13.81
CA GLY A 96 6.88 -3.17 -13.37
C GLY A 96 7.37 -4.58 -13.65
N ILE A 97 7.06 -5.52 -12.73
CA ILE A 97 7.31 -6.96 -12.88
C ILE A 97 6.05 -7.74 -12.53
N GLY A 98 5.64 -8.63 -13.43
CA GLY A 98 4.47 -9.48 -13.23
C GLY A 98 4.50 -10.25 -11.91
N GLY A 99 3.41 -10.19 -11.13
CA GLY A 99 3.28 -10.87 -9.84
C GLY A 99 4.06 -10.29 -8.67
N ASP A 100 4.68 -9.10 -8.82
CA ASP A 100 5.35 -8.45 -7.71
C ASP A 100 4.37 -8.10 -6.59
N ARG A 101 4.87 -8.24 -5.36
CA ARG A 101 4.29 -7.76 -4.12
C ARG A 101 5.13 -6.62 -3.58
N THR A 102 4.68 -6.00 -2.50
CA THR A 102 5.41 -4.89 -1.87
C THR A 102 6.83 -5.29 -1.47
N GLU A 103 7.02 -6.47 -0.89
CA GLU A 103 8.32 -7.00 -0.48
C GLU A 103 9.32 -7.19 -1.65
N HIS A 104 8.80 -7.47 -2.86
CA HIS A 104 9.66 -7.62 -4.05
C HIS A 104 10.12 -6.26 -4.56
N VAL A 105 9.24 -5.26 -4.58
CA VAL A 105 9.59 -3.88 -4.93
C VAL A 105 10.61 -3.33 -3.93
N LEU A 106 10.41 -3.53 -2.62
CA LEU A 106 11.38 -3.14 -1.58
C LEU A 106 12.75 -3.75 -1.84
N TRP A 107 12.80 -5.06 -2.11
CA TRP A 107 14.07 -5.72 -2.42
C TRP A 107 14.80 -5.05 -3.60
N ARG A 108 14.08 -4.74 -4.68
CA ARG A 108 14.67 -4.10 -5.87
C ARG A 108 15.20 -2.70 -5.56
N LEU A 109 14.47 -1.91 -4.76
CA LEU A 109 14.91 -0.59 -4.33
C LEU A 109 16.18 -0.66 -3.47
N GLU A 110 16.25 -1.62 -2.54
CA GLU A 110 17.45 -1.86 -1.71
C GLU A 110 18.66 -2.33 -2.54
N HIS A 111 18.41 -2.94 -3.71
CA HIS A 111 19.45 -3.47 -4.60
C HIS A 111 19.74 -2.58 -5.81
N GLY A 112 19.62 -1.27 -5.65
CA GLY A 112 20.15 -0.28 -6.58
C GLY A 112 19.21 0.15 -7.70
N GLU A 113 17.92 -0.19 -7.67
CA GLU A 113 17.00 0.14 -8.77
C GLU A 113 16.87 1.65 -9.04
N LEU A 114 17.09 2.48 -8.01
CA LEU A 114 17.08 3.94 -8.12
C LEU A 114 18.48 4.56 -8.20
N GLU A 115 19.53 3.75 -8.22
CA GLU A 115 20.90 4.28 -8.28
C GLU A 115 21.19 4.91 -9.65
N GLY A 116 21.67 6.14 -9.60
CA GLY A 116 22.07 6.89 -10.81
C GLY A 116 20.92 7.52 -11.59
N ILE A 117 19.68 7.41 -11.10
CA ILE A 117 18.52 8.10 -11.69
C ILE A 117 17.90 9.09 -10.70
N HIS A 118 17.33 10.16 -11.25
CA HIS A 118 16.65 11.20 -10.49
C HIS A 118 15.36 11.59 -11.21
N PRO A 119 14.36 10.71 -11.28
CA PRO A 119 13.11 11.00 -11.95
C PRO A 119 12.42 12.19 -11.26
N LYS A 120 11.75 13.03 -12.05
CA LYS A 120 10.91 14.11 -11.52
C LYS A 120 9.72 13.55 -10.76
N VAL A 121 9.14 12.47 -11.31
CA VAL A 121 7.97 11.78 -10.71
C VAL A 121 8.17 10.28 -10.77
N ALA A 122 7.91 9.60 -9.63
CA ALA A 122 7.72 8.16 -9.54
C ALA A 122 6.23 7.85 -9.41
N VAL A 123 5.68 7.09 -10.34
CA VAL A 123 4.30 6.58 -10.31
C VAL A 123 4.33 5.21 -9.67
N LEU A 124 3.67 5.03 -8.54
CA LEU A 124 3.63 3.78 -7.78
C LEU A 124 2.22 3.22 -7.73
N MET A 125 2.03 1.98 -8.18
CA MET A 125 0.81 1.19 -8.00
C MET A 125 1.19 -0.26 -7.72
N ILE A 126 0.92 -0.74 -6.49
CA ILE A 126 1.33 -2.06 -5.98
C ILE A 126 0.39 -2.51 -4.85
N GLY A 127 0.29 -3.81 -4.59
CA GLY A 127 -0.39 -4.38 -3.43
C GLY A 127 -1.43 -5.44 -3.75
N THR A 128 -1.94 -5.50 -4.99
CA THR A 128 -2.98 -6.48 -5.36
C THR A 128 -2.54 -7.93 -5.16
N ASN A 129 -1.26 -8.24 -5.34
CA ASN A 129 -0.72 -9.58 -5.18
C ASN A 129 -0.48 -9.98 -3.70
N ASN A 130 -0.52 -9.02 -2.79
CA ASN A 130 -0.45 -9.26 -1.35
C ASN A 130 -1.79 -9.69 -0.73
N LEU A 131 -2.94 -9.46 -1.41
CA LEU A 131 -4.29 -9.63 -0.85
C LEU A 131 -4.58 -11.04 -0.30
N GLY A 132 -3.92 -12.07 -0.84
CA GLY A 132 -4.07 -13.45 -0.37
C GLY A 132 -3.20 -13.81 0.82
N SER A 133 -2.19 -12.99 1.17
CA SER A 133 -1.18 -13.34 2.18
C SER A 133 -1.09 -12.35 3.32
N ASN A 134 -1.57 -11.12 3.14
CA ASN A 134 -1.43 -10.02 4.08
C ASN A 134 -2.78 -9.37 4.39
N THR A 135 -2.87 -8.73 5.56
CA THR A 135 -4.01 -7.89 5.91
C THR A 135 -3.93 -6.56 5.17
N PRO A 136 -5.04 -5.79 5.04
CA PRO A 136 -5.01 -4.46 4.45
C PRO A 136 -3.99 -3.53 5.09
N GLU A 137 -3.84 -3.55 6.42
CA GLU A 137 -2.88 -2.74 7.16
C GLU A 137 -1.44 -3.14 6.82
N GLN A 138 -1.17 -4.44 6.74
CA GLN A 138 0.15 -4.96 6.38
C GLN A 138 0.55 -4.53 4.95
N ILE A 139 -0.40 -4.56 4.02
CA ILE A 139 -0.18 -4.11 2.64
C ILE A 139 0.09 -2.60 2.60
N ALA A 140 -0.69 -1.82 3.33
CA ALA A 140 -0.48 -0.38 3.44
C ALA A 140 0.90 -0.04 4.06
N ASP A 141 1.34 -0.80 5.08
CA ASP A 141 2.70 -0.68 5.64
C ASP A 141 3.78 -0.97 4.58
N GLY A 142 3.58 -2.01 3.75
CA GLY A 142 4.48 -2.33 2.64
C GLY A 142 4.57 -1.22 1.60
N ILE A 143 3.43 -0.65 1.22
CA ILE A 143 3.37 0.50 0.30
C ILE A 143 4.06 1.71 0.93
N LYS A 144 3.82 1.97 2.21
CA LYS A 144 4.48 3.05 2.94
C LYS A 144 6.00 2.88 2.97
N ALA A 145 6.49 1.67 3.23
CA ALA A 145 7.93 1.39 3.22
C ALA A 145 8.57 1.68 1.85
N ILE A 146 7.88 1.34 0.74
CA ILE A 146 8.35 1.69 -0.62
C ILE A 146 8.40 3.20 -0.80
N VAL A 147 7.37 3.93 -0.35
CA VAL A 147 7.33 5.39 -0.42
C VAL A 147 8.48 6.02 0.37
N ASP A 148 8.73 5.54 1.59
CA ASP A 148 9.82 6.02 2.44
C ASP A 148 11.18 5.77 1.76
N ASP A 149 11.39 4.59 1.18
CA ASP A 149 12.64 4.22 0.49
C ASP A 149 12.90 5.06 -0.77
N ILE A 150 11.86 5.35 -1.56
CA ILE A 150 11.96 6.28 -2.70
C ILE A 150 12.34 7.68 -2.22
N ARG A 151 11.75 8.17 -1.14
CA ARG A 151 12.02 9.50 -0.59
C ARG A 151 13.45 9.62 -0.05
N ASP A 152 13.93 8.57 0.61
CA ASP A 152 15.28 8.53 1.15
C ASP A 152 16.34 8.50 0.05
N LYS A 153 16.14 7.67 -0.99
CA LYS A 153 17.09 7.49 -2.08
C LYS A 153 17.03 8.61 -3.14
N THR A 154 15.83 9.14 -3.37
CA THR A 154 15.60 10.19 -4.38
C THR A 154 14.75 11.35 -3.81
N PRO A 155 15.29 12.14 -2.87
CA PRO A 155 14.50 13.11 -2.08
C PRO A 155 13.85 14.24 -2.90
N LYS A 156 14.29 14.45 -4.14
CA LYS A 156 13.71 15.46 -5.06
C LYS A 156 12.60 14.88 -5.94
N THR A 157 12.47 13.55 -6.00
CA THR A 157 11.44 12.87 -6.78
C THR A 157 10.08 13.04 -6.09
N LYS A 158 9.10 13.56 -6.80
CA LYS A 158 7.70 13.56 -6.33
C LYS A 158 7.10 12.18 -6.57
N ILE A 159 6.27 11.70 -5.66
CA ILE A 159 5.61 10.41 -5.78
C ILE A 159 4.14 10.59 -6.14
N LEU A 160 3.70 10.02 -7.26
CA LEU A 160 2.30 9.84 -7.60
C LEU A 160 1.88 8.45 -7.17
N LEU A 161 1.30 8.36 -5.98
CA LEU A 161 0.79 7.11 -5.43
C LEU A 161 -0.63 6.87 -5.90
N LEU A 162 -0.84 5.83 -6.69
CA LEU A 162 -2.17 5.42 -7.11
C LEU A 162 -2.81 4.50 -6.09
N GLY A 163 -4.12 4.61 -5.93
CA GLY A 163 -4.90 3.58 -5.25
C GLY A 163 -4.72 2.23 -5.94
N VAL A 164 -4.72 1.14 -5.16
CA VAL A 164 -4.76 -0.22 -5.71
C VAL A 164 -6.04 -0.36 -6.54
N PHE A 165 -5.91 -0.80 -7.79
CA PHE A 165 -7.03 -0.89 -8.70
C PHE A 165 -8.05 -1.95 -8.27
N PRO A 166 -9.33 -1.75 -8.61
CA PRO A 166 -10.35 -2.74 -8.35
C PRO A 166 -10.03 -4.05 -9.08
N ARG A 167 -10.32 -5.16 -8.43
CA ARG A 167 -10.26 -6.50 -9.02
C ARG A 167 -11.55 -7.24 -8.72
N SER A 168 -11.77 -8.38 -9.39
CA SER A 168 -13.02 -9.14 -9.37
C SER A 168 -14.16 -8.42 -10.08
N PHE A 169 -14.99 -9.19 -10.82
CA PHE A 169 -16.05 -8.60 -11.64
C PHE A 169 -17.14 -7.94 -10.82
N LYS A 170 -17.43 -8.46 -9.62
CA LYS A 170 -18.55 -8.00 -8.80
C LYS A 170 -18.13 -7.00 -7.72
N ALA A 171 -18.97 -6.00 -7.51
CA ALA A 171 -18.76 -4.96 -6.51
C ALA A 171 -18.72 -5.50 -5.08
N ASP A 172 -19.45 -6.56 -4.79
CA ASP A 172 -19.58 -7.20 -3.48
C ASP A 172 -18.51 -8.27 -3.18
N ASP A 173 -17.54 -8.46 -4.08
CA ASP A 173 -16.42 -9.39 -3.86
C ASP A 173 -15.58 -8.93 -2.65
N PRO A 174 -15.22 -9.84 -1.72
CA PRO A 174 -14.44 -9.48 -0.52
C PRO A 174 -13.10 -8.77 -0.81
N ALA A 175 -12.47 -9.03 -1.97
CA ALA A 175 -11.25 -8.33 -2.38
C ALA A 175 -11.47 -6.82 -2.55
N ARG A 176 -12.69 -6.39 -2.94
CA ARG A 176 -13.05 -4.98 -3.11
C ARG A 176 -13.05 -4.23 -1.79
N ALA A 177 -13.59 -4.85 -0.72
CA ALA A 177 -13.55 -4.28 0.61
C ALA A 177 -12.11 -4.13 1.12
N LYS A 178 -11.28 -5.16 0.97
CA LYS A 178 -9.86 -5.10 1.34
C LYS A 178 -9.11 -4.00 0.59
N ILE A 179 -9.34 -3.87 -0.72
CA ILE A 179 -8.72 -2.82 -1.54
C ILE A 179 -9.14 -1.44 -1.03
N LYS A 180 -10.42 -1.26 -0.71
CA LYS A 180 -10.91 0.00 -0.14
C LYS A 180 -10.19 0.35 1.17
N GLU A 181 -10.03 -0.59 2.09
CA GLU A 181 -9.32 -0.38 3.36
C GLU A 181 -7.84 0.01 3.14
N ILE A 182 -7.16 -0.64 2.18
CA ILE A 182 -5.80 -0.27 1.78
C ILE A 182 -5.79 1.17 1.27
N ASN A 183 -6.68 1.49 0.31
CA ASN A 183 -6.73 2.79 -0.33
C ASN A 183 -7.08 3.91 0.66
N ASP A 184 -8.02 3.70 1.58
CA ASP A 184 -8.36 4.64 2.65
C ASP A 184 -7.15 4.90 3.58
N THR A 185 -6.27 3.92 3.75
CA THR A 185 -5.07 4.03 4.59
C THR A 185 -3.96 4.77 3.88
N ILE A 186 -3.63 4.39 2.64
CA ILE A 186 -2.55 5.01 1.88
C ILE A 186 -2.89 6.43 1.39
N ALA A 187 -4.18 6.75 1.24
CA ALA A 187 -4.62 8.11 0.92
C ALA A 187 -4.18 9.14 1.97
N LYS A 188 -4.00 8.73 3.22
CA LYS A 188 -3.54 9.60 4.32
C LYS A 188 -2.07 10.04 4.18
N MET A 189 -1.33 9.43 3.25
CA MET A 189 0.05 9.83 2.95
C MET A 189 0.14 11.07 2.04
N ASP A 190 -0.98 11.50 1.42
CA ASP A 190 -1.00 12.71 0.59
C ASP A 190 -0.62 13.95 1.40
N ASP A 191 0.45 14.63 0.99
CA ASP A 191 0.95 15.86 1.63
C ASP A 191 0.61 17.13 0.83
N GLY A 192 -0.45 17.07 0.02
CA GLY A 192 -0.85 18.15 -0.88
C GLY A 192 -0.04 18.16 -2.18
N GLY A 193 0.75 17.10 -2.43
CA GLY A 193 1.63 16.99 -3.60
C GLY A 193 2.95 17.74 -3.43
N LYS A 194 3.32 18.07 -2.19
CA LYS A 194 4.65 18.62 -1.90
C LYS A 194 5.74 17.58 -2.21
N HIS A 195 5.57 16.36 -1.73
CA HIS A 195 6.41 15.22 -2.03
C HIS A 195 5.59 14.03 -2.56
N LEU A 196 4.36 13.85 -2.06
CA LEU A 196 3.47 12.78 -2.45
C LEU A 196 2.07 13.32 -2.77
N ARG A 197 1.56 12.91 -3.93
CA ARG A 197 0.15 13.03 -4.31
C ARG A 197 -0.47 11.64 -4.37
N TYR A 198 -1.55 11.43 -3.63
CA TYR A 198 -2.40 10.26 -3.80
C TYR A 198 -3.46 10.52 -4.88
N LEU A 199 -3.72 9.52 -5.70
CA LEU A 199 -4.76 9.57 -6.73
C LEU A 199 -5.44 8.21 -6.83
N ASP A 200 -6.73 8.14 -6.48
CA ASP A 200 -7.54 6.95 -6.75
C ASP A 200 -8.31 7.16 -8.06
N ILE A 201 -8.06 6.28 -9.00
CA ILE A 201 -8.77 6.23 -10.30
C ILE A 201 -9.60 4.96 -10.44
N GLY A 202 -9.77 4.21 -9.35
CA GLY A 202 -10.42 2.91 -9.36
C GLY A 202 -11.87 2.98 -9.88
N ASP A 203 -12.59 4.03 -9.55
CA ASP A 203 -13.97 4.28 -10.02
C ASP A 203 -14.08 4.44 -11.54
N LYS A 204 -13.00 4.87 -12.23
CA LYS A 204 -12.99 5.05 -13.68
C LYS A 204 -13.06 3.73 -14.46
N PHE A 205 -12.70 2.63 -13.81
CA PHE A 205 -12.78 1.29 -14.41
C PHE A 205 -14.16 0.63 -14.21
N LEU A 206 -15.01 1.19 -13.34
CA LEU A 206 -16.25 0.56 -12.91
C LEU A 206 -17.45 1.07 -13.71
N ASP A 207 -18.46 0.22 -13.84
CA ASP A 207 -19.76 0.61 -14.36
C ASP A 207 -20.63 1.30 -13.26
N LYS A 208 -21.84 1.72 -13.66
CA LYS A 208 -22.79 2.39 -12.75
C LYS A 208 -23.23 1.55 -11.54
N ASN A 209 -23.03 0.24 -11.57
CA ASN A 209 -23.35 -0.69 -10.49
C ASN A 209 -22.12 -0.95 -9.59
N GLY A 210 -20.94 -0.40 -9.94
CA GLY A 210 -19.67 -0.68 -9.29
C GLY A 210 -19.03 -2.00 -9.72
N ASP A 211 -19.60 -2.69 -10.72
CA ASP A 211 -19.02 -3.88 -11.30
C ASP A 211 -17.86 -3.53 -12.25
N LEU A 212 -16.90 -4.44 -12.39
CA LEU A 212 -15.74 -4.28 -13.26
C LEU A 212 -16.02 -4.91 -14.64
N PRO A 213 -16.20 -4.10 -15.70
CA PRO A 213 -16.52 -4.62 -17.02
C PRO A 213 -15.35 -5.37 -17.68
N LYS A 214 -15.65 -6.50 -18.35
CA LYS A 214 -14.67 -7.26 -19.13
C LYS A 214 -14.06 -6.45 -20.27
N GLU A 215 -14.76 -5.43 -20.74
CA GLU A 215 -14.32 -4.52 -21.79
C GLU A 215 -13.10 -3.68 -21.40
N VAL A 216 -12.80 -3.56 -20.11
CA VAL A 216 -11.63 -2.83 -19.62
C VAL A 216 -10.62 -3.76 -18.93
N MET A 217 -11.09 -4.81 -18.23
CA MET A 217 -10.26 -5.81 -17.55
C MET A 217 -10.85 -7.22 -17.79
N PRO A 218 -10.46 -7.90 -18.89
CA PRO A 218 -11.08 -9.16 -19.33
C PRO A 218 -11.01 -10.31 -18.32
N ASP A 219 -10.00 -10.32 -17.47
CA ASP A 219 -9.77 -11.32 -16.42
C ASP A 219 -10.07 -10.79 -15.02
N ALA A 220 -10.75 -9.64 -14.94
CA ALA A 220 -11.08 -8.95 -13.70
C ALA A 220 -9.87 -8.48 -12.86
N LEU A 221 -8.72 -8.28 -13.51
CA LEU A 221 -7.47 -7.84 -12.86
C LEU A 221 -6.61 -6.97 -13.76
N HIS A 222 -6.34 -7.44 -15.00
CA HIS A 222 -5.39 -6.80 -15.88
C HIS A 222 -6.10 -5.92 -16.93
N PRO A 223 -5.75 -4.64 -17.02
CA PRO A 223 -6.28 -3.77 -18.05
C PRO A 223 -5.90 -4.27 -19.46
N ASN A 224 -6.86 -4.28 -20.37
CA ASN A 224 -6.56 -4.35 -21.80
C ASN A 224 -6.27 -2.93 -22.33
N ARG A 225 -6.12 -2.76 -23.66
CA ARG A 225 -5.86 -1.45 -24.28
C ARG A 225 -6.84 -0.38 -23.79
N LYS A 226 -8.14 -0.66 -23.74
CA LYS A 226 -9.17 0.29 -23.28
C LYS A 226 -8.98 0.64 -21.79
N GLY A 227 -8.66 -0.35 -20.95
CA GLY A 227 -8.35 -0.11 -19.54
C GLY A 227 -7.11 0.77 -19.35
N TYR A 228 -6.08 0.60 -20.19
CA TYR A 228 -4.91 1.48 -20.19
C TYR A 228 -5.22 2.89 -20.69
N GLU A 229 -6.14 3.06 -21.65
CA GLU A 229 -6.63 4.38 -22.07
C GLU A 229 -7.33 5.09 -20.88
N VAL A 230 -8.22 4.38 -20.17
CA VAL A 230 -8.87 4.89 -18.95
C VAL A 230 -7.84 5.32 -17.91
N TRP A 231 -6.82 4.48 -17.65
CA TRP A 231 -5.75 4.83 -16.70
C TRP A 231 -5.01 6.09 -17.14
N ALA A 232 -4.54 6.14 -18.37
CA ALA A 232 -3.78 7.28 -18.89
C ALA A 232 -4.58 8.58 -18.78
N GLU A 233 -5.81 8.59 -19.26
CA GLU A 233 -6.68 9.79 -19.26
C GLU A 233 -6.99 10.27 -17.86
N ALA A 234 -7.25 9.37 -16.91
CA ALA A 234 -7.55 9.72 -15.53
C ALA A 234 -6.33 10.27 -14.78
N MET A 235 -5.13 9.75 -15.06
CA MET A 235 -3.90 10.12 -14.36
C MET A 235 -3.21 11.35 -14.96
N GLN A 236 -3.29 11.54 -16.27
CA GLN A 236 -2.51 12.53 -17.02
C GLN A 236 -2.57 13.94 -16.46
N PRO A 237 -3.75 14.52 -16.09
CA PRO A 237 -3.81 15.89 -15.58
C PRO A 237 -3.01 16.09 -14.30
N THR A 238 -2.99 15.07 -13.43
CA THR A 238 -2.22 15.10 -12.17
C THR A 238 -0.72 14.96 -12.45
N LEU A 239 -0.34 14.02 -13.30
CA LEU A 239 1.06 13.79 -13.66
C LEU A 239 1.68 15.04 -14.30
N GLU A 240 0.99 15.67 -15.26
CA GLU A 240 1.46 16.91 -15.91
C GLU A 240 1.64 18.06 -14.92
N LYS A 241 0.73 18.17 -13.93
CA LYS A 241 0.85 19.17 -12.87
C LYS A 241 2.07 18.91 -11.98
N MET A 242 2.40 17.64 -11.72
CA MET A 242 3.55 17.28 -10.87
C MET A 242 4.89 17.43 -11.60
N LEU A 243 4.90 17.38 -12.92
CA LEU A 243 6.11 17.56 -13.75
C LEU A 243 6.52 19.04 -13.91
N LYS A 244 5.63 19.96 -13.62
CA LYS A 244 5.89 21.42 -13.59
C LYS A 244 6.54 21.82 -12.28
#